data_691837f02dd1de405b90effa4c5a5ba1
#
_entry.id   691837f02dd1de405b90effa4c5a5ba1
#
_cell.length_a   1.000
_cell.length_b   1.000
_cell.length_c   1.000
_cell.angle_alpha   90.00
_cell.angle_beta   90.00
_cell.angle_gamma   90.00
#
_symmetry.space_group_name_H-M   'P 1'
#
loop_
_entity.id
_entity.type
_entity.pdbx_description
1 polymer ?
#
loop_
_entity_poly.entity_id
_entity_poly.type
_entity_poly.pdbx_seq_one_letter_code
_entity_poly.pdbx_strand_id
1 'polypeptide(L)'
;MPDDYIIVTGDMIQVTITPPAIVPQLLAPVPLVGSSQNVMVANMPICLEGDELPAALKGPLTYTAPPFVTPGTGTLEITLLPTNKTMQSENGKKILIKGSTFTAKFTVKTPAQQPTPAGPVPDPVAVKPATAQFITTNVQVKAG
;
A
#
# COMPACT_ATOMS: atom_id res chain seq x y z
N MET A 1 9.52 13.95 -17.43
CA MET A 1 9.47 12.77 -16.54
C MET A 1 9.93 11.55 -17.30
N PRO A 2 10.84 10.77 -16.75
CA PRO A 2 11.18 9.51 -17.40
C PRO A 2 9.98 8.59 -17.43
N ASP A 3 9.83 7.87 -18.53
CA ASP A 3 8.79 6.85 -18.64
C ASP A 3 9.14 5.66 -17.72
N ASP A 4 8.11 4.99 -17.25
CA ASP A 4 8.27 3.77 -16.49
C ASP A 4 7.14 2.79 -16.82
N TYR A 5 7.27 1.57 -16.35
CA TYR A 5 6.32 0.51 -16.67
C TYR A 5 4.97 0.77 -16.03
N ILE A 6 3.91 0.59 -16.83
CA ILE A 6 2.53 0.74 -16.36
C ILE A 6 2.18 -0.41 -15.41
N ILE A 7 1.51 -0.08 -14.31
CA ILE A 7 0.99 -1.06 -13.36
C ILE A 7 -0.35 -1.57 -13.87
N VAL A 8 -0.51 -2.88 -13.93
CA VAL A 8 -1.70 -3.54 -14.46
C VAL A 8 -2.31 -4.47 -13.43
N THR A 9 -3.55 -4.90 -13.69
CA THR A 9 -4.22 -5.90 -12.86
C THR A 9 -3.34 -7.16 -12.74
N GLY A 10 -3.18 -7.66 -11.52
CA GLY A 10 -2.32 -8.79 -11.22
C GLY A 10 -0.92 -8.39 -10.76
N ASP A 11 -0.49 -7.16 -11.02
CA ASP A 11 0.70 -6.62 -10.40
C ASP A 11 0.45 -6.44 -8.90
N MET A 12 1.51 -6.22 -8.13
CA MET A 12 1.40 -6.24 -6.68
C MET A 12 1.95 -4.97 -6.07
N ILE A 13 1.49 -4.68 -4.86
CA ILE A 13 2.06 -3.65 -4.01
C ILE A 13 2.68 -4.33 -2.79
N GLN A 14 3.92 -3.96 -2.45
CA GLN A 14 4.60 -4.41 -1.25
C GLN A 14 4.71 -3.23 -0.29
N VAL A 15 4.12 -3.38 0.88
CA VAL A 15 4.19 -2.36 1.94
C VAL A 15 5.09 -2.89 3.06
N THR A 16 6.06 -2.06 3.46
CA THR A 16 6.98 -2.40 4.55
C THR A 16 6.76 -1.40 5.67
N ILE A 17 6.25 -1.89 6.81
CA ILE A 17 6.02 -1.07 7.99
C ILE A 17 7.27 -1.07 8.87
N THR A 18 7.52 0.07 9.55
CA THR A 18 8.69 0.23 10.41
C THR A 18 8.59 -0.70 11.63
N PRO A 19 9.63 -1.53 11.89
CA PRO A 19 9.64 -2.36 13.10
C PRO A 19 9.55 -1.51 14.37
N PRO A 20 9.02 -2.06 15.48
CA PRO A 20 8.64 -3.44 15.70
C PRO A 20 7.21 -3.80 15.28
N ALA A 21 6.50 -2.88 14.63
CA ALA A 21 5.12 -3.14 14.23
C ALA A 21 5.05 -4.24 13.16
N ILE A 22 4.11 -5.14 13.32
CA ILE A 22 3.88 -6.25 12.40
C ILE A 22 2.41 -6.26 12.00
N VAL A 23 2.14 -6.18 10.71
CA VAL A 23 0.81 -6.31 10.13
C VAL A 23 0.82 -7.55 9.24
N PRO A 24 0.15 -8.65 9.62
CA PRO A 24 0.24 -9.89 8.86
C PRO A 24 -0.15 -9.76 7.39
N GLN A 25 -1.12 -8.90 7.07
CA GLN A 25 -1.57 -8.67 5.70
C GLN A 25 -0.49 -8.01 4.82
N LEU A 26 0.53 -7.41 5.43
CA LEU A 26 1.60 -6.70 4.72
C LEU A 26 2.89 -7.51 4.63
N LEU A 27 2.92 -8.74 5.15
CA LEU A 27 4.12 -9.59 5.13
C LEU A 27 4.42 -10.13 3.74
N ALA A 28 3.44 -10.14 2.86
CA ALA A 28 3.59 -10.56 1.47
C ALA A 28 3.02 -9.48 0.55
N PRO A 29 3.46 -9.43 -0.72
CA PRO A 29 2.87 -8.51 -1.68
C PRO A 29 1.37 -8.79 -1.87
N VAL A 30 0.61 -7.72 -2.11
CA VAL A 30 -0.85 -7.79 -2.28
C VAL A 30 -1.19 -7.47 -3.73
N PRO A 31 -2.01 -8.29 -4.39
CA PRO A 31 -2.37 -8.04 -5.80
C PRO A 31 -3.26 -6.82 -5.95
N LEU A 32 -3.07 -6.13 -7.08
CA LEU A 32 -3.81 -4.95 -7.47
C LEU A 32 -4.83 -5.31 -8.53
N VAL A 33 -5.94 -4.54 -8.57
CA VAL A 33 -6.96 -4.65 -9.61
C VAL A 33 -7.12 -3.27 -10.26
N GLY A 34 -6.88 -3.21 -11.56
CA GLY A 34 -6.99 -1.97 -12.30
C GLY A 34 -8.44 -1.57 -12.52
N SER A 35 -8.72 -0.27 -12.45
CA SER A 35 -10.06 0.28 -12.65
C SER A 35 -10.28 0.84 -14.06
N SER A 36 -9.26 0.82 -14.91
CA SER A 36 -9.42 1.31 -16.29
C SER A 36 -10.42 0.43 -17.06
N GLN A 37 -11.34 1.08 -17.76
CA GLN A 37 -12.30 0.38 -18.60
C GLN A 37 -11.91 0.41 -20.08
N ASN A 38 -10.98 1.29 -20.44
CA ASN A 38 -10.65 1.56 -21.84
C ASN A 38 -9.24 1.18 -22.23
N VAL A 39 -8.32 1.08 -21.28
CA VAL A 39 -6.91 0.81 -21.57
C VAL A 39 -6.49 -0.47 -20.87
N MET A 40 -5.90 -1.37 -21.66
CA MET A 40 -5.42 -2.66 -21.19
C MET A 40 -4.02 -2.93 -21.71
N VAL A 41 -3.27 -3.71 -20.96
CA VAL A 41 -1.99 -4.27 -21.37
C VAL A 41 -2.10 -5.78 -21.24
N ALA A 42 -1.84 -6.51 -22.32
CA ALA A 42 -1.99 -7.97 -22.38
C ALA A 42 -3.36 -8.44 -21.88
N ASN A 43 -4.43 -7.72 -22.27
CA ASN A 43 -5.83 -7.97 -21.89
C ASN A 43 -6.13 -7.74 -20.40
N MET A 44 -5.23 -7.06 -19.68
CA MET A 44 -5.43 -6.75 -18.26
C MET A 44 -5.64 -5.25 -18.09
N PRO A 45 -6.71 -4.82 -17.38
CA PRO A 45 -6.93 -3.40 -17.13
C PRO A 45 -5.75 -2.77 -16.39
N ILE A 46 -5.37 -1.56 -16.83
CA ILE A 46 -4.30 -0.83 -16.13
C ILE A 46 -4.83 -0.20 -14.85
N CYS A 47 -3.92 0.03 -13.91
CA CYS A 47 -4.23 0.68 -12.64
C CYS A 47 -4.19 2.20 -12.78
N LEU A 48 -5.15 2.87 -12.19
CA LEU A 48 -5.26 4.33 -12.14
C LEU A 48 -5.14 4.80 -10.70
N GLU A 49 -5.02 6.12 -10.50
CA GLU A 49 -5.01 6.70 -9.15
C GLU A 49 -6.22 6.20 -8.34
N GLY A 50 -5.97 5.76 -7.12
CA GLY A 50 -6.97 5.13 -6.27
C GLY A 50 -6.83 3.60 -6.21
N ASP A 51 -6.22 3.00 -7.23
CA ASP A 51 -6.05 1.54 -7.28
C ASP A 51 -4.83 1.07 -6.47
N GLU A 52 -4.00 1.99 -5.97
CA GLU A 52 -2.82 1.68 -5.16
C GLU A 52 -3.18 1.07 -3.81
N LEU A 53 -4.43 1.24 -3.35
CA LEU A 53 -4.90 0.62 -2.11
C LEU A 53 -5.93 -0.45 -2.46
N PRO A 54 -5.51 -1.72 -2.55
CA PRO A 54 -6.45 -2.79 -2.88
C PRO A 54 -7.46 -3.02 -1.76
N ALA A 55 -8.60 -3.60 -2.11
CA ALA A 55 -9.70 -3.83 -1.17
C ALA A 55 -9.27 -4.62 0.06
N ALA A 56 -8.32 -5.54 -0.08
CA ALA A 56 -7.80 -6.32 1.04
C ALA A 56 -7.08 -5.48 2.09
N LEU A 57 -6.59 -4.29 1.71
CA LEU A 57 -5.89 -3.37 2.62
C LEU A 57 -6.76 -2.20 3.05
N LYS A 58 -7.99 -2.09 2.54
CA LYS A 58 -8.95 -1.09 2.99
C LYS A 58 -9.61 -1.55 4.28
N GLY A 59 -9.98 -0.60 5.11
CA GLY A 59 -10.58 -0.91 6.40
C GLY A 59 -9.54 -1.27 7.46
N PRO A 60 -10.00 -1.64 8.66
CA PRO A 60 -9.09 -1.90 9.77
C PRO A 60 -8.24 -3.15 9.53
N LEU A 61 -6.95 -3.02 9.78
CA LEU A 61 -5.99 -4.12 9.75
C LEU A 61 -5.51 -4.41 11.17
N THR A 62 -5.32 -5.68 11.49
CA THR A 62 -4.80 -6.11 12.78
C THR A 62 -3.28 -5.98 12.81
N TYR A 63 -2.73 -5.48 13.92
CA TYR A 63 -1.29 -5.38 14.07
C TYR A 63 -0.85 -5.76 15.47
N THR A 64 0.42 -6.10 15.59
CA THR A 64 1.13 -6.21 16.88
C THR A 64 2.43 -5.41 16.80
N ALA A 65 2.94 -5.02 17.95
CA ALA A 65 4.21 -4.29 18.02
C ALA A 65 4.93 -4.70 19.31
N PRO A 66 5.71 -5.81 19.30
CA PRO A 66 6.34 -6.29 20.52
C PRO A 66 7.09 -5.18 21.26
N PRO A 67 6.96 -5.09 22.59
CA PRO A 67 6.33 -6.04 23.52
C PRO A 67 4.81 -5.97 23.61
N PHE A 68 4.15 -5.15 22.78
CA PHE A 68 2.69 -5.02 22.76
C PHE A 68 2.12 -6.16 21.92
N VAL A 69 1.97 -7.33 22.54
CA VAL A 69 1.62 -8.58 21.84
C VAL A 69 0.12 -8.84 21.74
N THR A 70 -0.70 -8.13 22.52
CA THR A 70 -2.15 -8.17 22.34
C THR A 70 -2.50 -7.35 21.12
N PRO A 71 -3.13 -7.95 20.08
CA PRO A 71 -3.34 -7.24 18.82
C PRO A 71 -4.18 -5.98 18.94
N GLY A 72 -3.80 -4.96 18.19
CA GLY A 72 -4.60 -3.77 17.96
C GLY A 72 -5.06 -3.68 16.53
N THR A 73 -5.68 -2.58 16.15
CA THR A 73 -6.14 -2.32 14.80
C THR A 73 -5.73 -0.93 14.33
N GLY A 74 -5.66 -0.76 13.03
CA GLY A 74 -5.39 0.53 12.41
C GLY A 74 -5.74 0.53 10.94
N THR A 75 -5.57 1.68 10.30
CA THR A 75 -5.85 1.85 8.88
C THR A 75 -4.60 2.26 8.14
N LEU A 76 -4.48 1.78 6.90
CA LEU A 76 -3.35 2.07 6.02
C LEU A 76 -3.73 3.18 5.05
N GLU A 77 -2.85 4.17 4.92
CA GLU A 77 -2.93 5.21 3.90
C GLU A 77 -1.68 5.15 3.04
N ILE A 78 -1.85 5.37 1.73
CA ILE A 78 -0.75 5.34 0.76
C ILE A 78 -0.67 6.70 0.09
N THR A 79 0.53 7.27 0.02
CA THR A 79 0.79 8.54 -0.66
C THR A 79 1.76 8.29 -1.79
N LEU A 80 1.25 8.39 -3.02
CA LEU A 80 2.05 8.22 -4.23
C LEU A 80 2.94 9.44 -4.46
N LEU A 81 4.15 9.19 -4.95
CA LEU A 81 5.03 10.26 -5.42
C LEU A 81 4.66 10.64 -6.85
N PRO A 82 5.05 11.83 -7.33
CA PRO A 82 4.86 12.20 -8.74
C PRO A 82 5.49 11.20 -9.71
N THR A 83 6.56 10.49 -9.31
CA THR A 83 7.22 9.48 -10.13
C THR A 83 6.44 8.16 -10.24
N ASN A 84 5.37 8.00 -9.45
CA ASN A 84 4.51 6.81 -9.50
C ASN A 84 3.25 7.03 -10.34
N LYS A 85 3.11 8.22 -10.91
CA LYS A 85 1.92 8.59 -11.69
C LYS A 85 2.36 9.28 -12.98
N THR A 86 1.57 9.09 -14.03
CA THR A 86 1.82 9.79 -15.29
C THR A 86 1.36 11.24 -15.22
N MET A 87 1.87 12.08 -16.14
CA MET A 87 1.35 13.43 -16.32
C MET A 87 0.02 13.44 -17.06
N GLN A 88 -0.22 12.42 -17.89
CA GLN A 88 -1.48 12.24 -18.60
C GLN A 88 -2.47 11.48 -17.74
N SER A 89 -3.75 11.65 -18.00
CA SER A 89 -4.78 10.99 -17.24
C SER A 89 -5.77 10.27 -18.16
N GLU A 90 -6.42 9.25 -17.60
CA GLU A 90 -7.53 8.54 -18.22
C GLU A 90 -8.74 8.70 -17.30
N ASN A 91 -9.86 9.14 -17.85
CA ASN A 91 -11.10 9.38 -17.09
C ASN A 91 -10.88 10.30 -15.87
N GLY A 92 -9.99 11.29 -16.01
CA GLY A 92 -9.67 12.24 -14.95
C GLY A 92 -8.71 11.70 -13.88
N LYS A 93 -8.19 10.48 -14.04
CA LYS A 93 -7.25 9.87 -13.11
C LYS A 93 -5.93 9.59 -13.81
N LYS A 94 -4.84 9.81 -13.12
CA LYS A 94 -3.52 9.52 -13.65
C LYS A 94 -3.27 8.01 -13.66
N ILE A 95 -2.46 7.57 -14.59
CA ILE A 95 -2.07 6.16 -14.73
C ILE A 95 -0.95 5.87 -13.75
N LEU A 96 -1.05 4.73 -13.03
CA LEU A 96 0.00 4.30 -12.13
C LEU A 96 1.17 3.69 -12.92
N ILE A 97 2.38 4.08 -12.56
CA ILE A 97 3.62 3.53 -13.10
C ILE A 97 4.51 3.10 -11.95
N LYS A 98 5.48 2.22 -12.24
CA LYS A 98 6.31 1.62 -11.21
C LYS A 98 7.04 2.67 -10.36
N GLY A 99 7.74 3.59 -11.00
CA GLY A 99 8.42 4.69 -10.32
C GLY A 99 9.32 4.26 -9.16
N SER A 100 9.47 5.16 -8.21
CA SER A 100 10.29 4.95 -7.01
C SER A 100 9.44 4.40 -5.86
N THR A 101 10.11 3.98 -4.79
CA THR A 101 9.46 3.68 -3.52
C THR A 101 8.71 4.91 -3.02
N PHE A 102 7.48 4.72 -2.62
CA PHE A 102 6.61 5.80 -2.12
C PHE A 102 6.25 5.55 -0.66
N THR A 103 5.58 6.51 -0.05
CA THR A 103 5.31 6.47 1.38
C THR A 103 3.94 5.91 1.69
N ALA A 104 3.85 5.28 2.86
CA ALA A 104 2.60 4.82 3.43
C ALA A 104 2.59 5.16 4.91
N LYS A 105 1.40 5.13 5.50
CA LYS A 105 1.22 5.44 6.91
C LYS A 105 0.16 4.52 7.50
N PHE A 106 0.50 3.89 8.61
CA PHE A 106 -0.44 3.07 9.37
C PHE A 106 -0.88 3.86 10.60
N THR A 107 -2.16 4.23 10.66
CA THR A 107 -2.73 4.99 11.76
C THR A 107 -3.46 4.04 12.69
N VAL A 108 -3.01 3.96 13.94
CA VAL A 108 -3.59 3.08 14.95
C VAL A 108 -4.96 3.61 15.35
N LYS A 109 -5.96 2.74 15.33
CA LYS A 109 -7.32 3.03 15.80
C LYS A 109 -7.56 2.45 17.19
N THR A 110 -7.23 1.18 17.39
CA THR A 110 -7.24 0.52 18.69
C THR A 110 -5.82 0.07 18.98
N PRO A 111 -5.14 0.63 20.01
CA PRO A 111 -3.74 0.29 20.25
C PRO A 111 -3.55 -1.17 20.65
N ALA A 112 -2.46 -1.77 20.17
CA ALA A 112 -1.97 -3.02 20.70
C ALA A 112 -1.59 -2.82 22.18
N GLN A 113 -1.59 -3.89 22.95
CA GLN A 113 -1.36 -3.79 24.39
C GLN A 113 -0.29 -4.77 24.86
N GLN A 114 0.41 -4.37 25.92
CA GLN A 114 1.35 -5.22 26.62
C GLN A 114 0.73 -5.64 27.94
N PRO A 115 0.47 -6.94 28.17
CA PRO A 115 0.01 -7.40 29.49
C PRO A 115 1.09 -7.19 30.54
N THR A 116 0.72 -6.58 31.68
CA THR A 116 1.61 -6.41 32.82
C THR A 116 0.86 -6.75 34.10
N PRO A 117 1.59 -7.03 35.22
CA PRO A 117 0.92 -7.28 36.51
C PRO A 117 0.08 -6.10 36.99
N ALA A 118 0.39 -4.88 36.55
CA ALA A 118 -0.35 -3.68 36.90
C ALA A 118 -1.53 -3.41 35.96
N GLY A 119 -1.71 -4.24 34.93
CA GLY A 119 -2.76 -4.09 33.91
C GLY A 119 -2.17 -3.88 32.53
N PRO A 120 -3.01 -3.90 31.49
CA PRO A 120 -2.52 -3.71 30.13
C PRO A 120 -2.00 -2.29 29.89
N VAL A 121 -0.89 -2.21 29.15
CA VAL A 121 -0.26 -0.94 28.75
C VAL A 121 -0.41 -0.80 27.24
N PRO A 122 -1.04 0.28 26.73
CA PRO A 122 -1.22 0.46 25.31
C PRO A 122 0.06 0.91 24.60
N ASP A 123 0.15 0.54 23.31
CA ASP A 123 1.18 1.04 22.42
C ASP A 123 1.06 2.57 22.29
N PRO A 124 2.10 3.35 22.66
CA PRO A 124 2.02 4.80 22.65
C PRO A 124 2.18 5.42 21.25
N VAL A 125 2.60 4.65 20.25
CA VAL A 125 2.89 5.16 18.93
C VAL A 125 1.64 5.02 18.04
N ALA A 126 0.91 6.13 17.88
CA ALA A 126 -0.36 6.14 17.18
C ALA A 126 -0.20 6.14 15.65
N VAL A 127 0.93 6.60 15.12
CA VAL A 127 1.19 6.65 13.69
C VAL A 127 2.50 5.92 13.41
N LYS A 128 2.42 4.94 12.51
CA LYS A 128 3.58 4.11 12.16
C LYS A 128 3.96 4.37 10.71
N PRO A 129 5.14 4.95 10.46
CA PRO A 129 5.58 5.20 9.08
C PRO A 129 5.84 3.88 8.36
N ALA A 130 5.61 3.91 7.06
CA ALA A 130 5.84 2.77 6.19
C ALA A 130 6.30 3.24 4.82
N THR A 131 6.81 2.32 4.04
CA THR A 131 7.15 2.54 2.63
C THR A 131 6.45 1.50 1.80
N ALA A 132 6.26 1.81 0.52
CA ALA A 132 5.61 0.90 -0.41
C ALA A 132 6.26 0.99 -1.78
N GLN A 133 6.15 -0.09 -2.54
CA GLN A 133 6.62 -0.12 -3.91
C GLN A 133 5.70 -0.99 -4.75
N PHE A 134 5.61 -0.67 -6.03
CA PHE A 134 4.92 -1.51 -6.99
C PHE A 134 5.85 -2.60 -7.49
N ILE A 135 5.30 -3.80 -7.67
CA ILE A 135 5.97 -4.93 -8.29
C ILE A 135 5.18 -5.27 -9.55
N THR A 136 5.82 -5.15 -10.72
CA THR A 136 5.16 -5.43 -11.99
C THR A 136 5.93 -6.47 -12.78
N THR A 137 5.17 -7.30 -13.52
CA THR A 137 5.71 -8.20 -14.52
C THR A 137 5.67 -7.58 -15.92
N ASN A 138 5.05 -6.40 -16.07
CA ASN A 138 5.03 -5.68 -17.34
C ASN A 138 6.43 -5.11 -17.61
N VAL A 139 7.06 -5.58 -18.68
CA VAL A 139 8.37 -5.10 -19.12
C VAL A 139 8.30 -4.56 -20.55
N GLN A 140 7.11 -4.30 -21.08
CA GLN A 140 6.91 -3.93 -22.49
C GLN A 140 6.28 -2.56 -22.66
N VAL A 141 5.34 -2.16 -21.79
CA VAL A 141 4.57 -0.95 -21.97
C VAL A 141 4.90 0.06 -20.89
N LYS A 142 5.32 1.25 -21.30
CA LYS A 142 5.70 2.35 -20.42
C LYS A 142 4.82 3.57 -20.68
N ALA A 143 4.70 4.43 -19.68
CA ALA A 143 4.06 5.73 -19.78
C ALA A 143 4.78 6.74 -18.91
N GLY A 144 4.56 8.01 -19.18
CA GLY A 144 5.17 9.09 -18.42
C GLY A 144 4.28 10.30 -18.21
#